data_9c0ebf5e01c224396c0f1b7be31760a3
#
_entry.id   9c0ebf5e01c224396c0f1b7be31760a3
#
_cell.length_a   1.000
_cell.length_b   1.000
_cell.length_c   1.000
_cell.angle_alpha   90.00
_cell.angle_beta   90.00
_cell.angle_gamma   90.00
#
_symmetry.space_group_name_H-M   'P 1'
#
loop_
_entity.id
_entity.type
_entity.pdbx_description
1 polymer ?
#
loop_
_entity_poly.entity_id
_entity_poly.type
_entity_poly.pdbx_seq_one_letter_code
_entity_poly.pdbx_strand_id
1 'polypeptide(L)'
;MFSTLQDKLHRDRSDRVLTLPQPTAPALAVTSFFEYLVVVSLGKKRGQGTYEPQITYQFPKLANMERSQREEEEKSLKAILLFCFPEGVNWAPLTEYPSETFSFVLTEVDGSRRNGYCRRLLPHGKGARAPEVYCIISRVACFGLFSKIFDEVEKRRQISMAMIYPFMQSLREAPFPAPGNTVQIKSFIPESGTEIISLTRPLDSWLEHVDFRTLFRCLTDEEVLKVFASTVLERRIIFMAEELSTLSQVLHAVAALLYPFTWQHTFISIVPSVLIDVVMAPTPYLLGVQRNKLDDVIDQSDVCVCVCVLCLIGDESTILPEKLQEELLQALCCRRDNSTSEELNKVVSEAFLSFFVKTVGHFSSHVKRSSGRQPGVFQKKSFCKASEHKASQHFVKRFIQTQMFDIFIQEVERRPTQEGFFHKKIAEYQESKKKEKAK
;
A
#
# COMPACT_ATOMS: atom_id res chain seq x y z
N MET A 1 -12.77 -2.09 16.45
CA MET A 1 -11.54 -2.50 15.77
C MET A 1 -10.59 -3.23 16.71
N PHE A 2 -10.22 -2.67 17.88
CA PHE A 2 -9.34 -3.36 18.84
C PHE A 2 -9.95 -4.66 19.41
N SER A 3 -11.23 -4.68 19.76
CA SER A 3 -11.88 -5.92 20.20
C SER A 3 -11.96 -6.96 19.08
N THR A 4 -12.10 -6.54 17.83
CA THR A 4 -12.21 -7.42 16.66
C THR A 4 -10.88 -8.10 16.30
N LEU A 5 -9.74 -7.45 16.56
CA LEU A 5 -8.41 -8.07 16.38
C LEU A 5 -8.10 -9.05 17.52
N GLN A 6 -8.35 -8.68 18.77
CA GLN A 6 -8.20 -9.59 19.92
C GLN A 6 -9.23 -10.73 19.89
N ASP A 7 -10.50 -10.46 19.54
CA ASP A 7 -11.53 -11.50 19.40
C ASP A 7 -11.27 -12.46 18.23
N LYS A 8 -10.60 -12.01 17.14
CA LYS A 8 -10.14 -12.92 16.08
C LYS A 8 -9.01 -13.83 16.54
N LEU A 9 -8.08 -13.34 17.35
CA LEU A 9 -6.97 -14.12 17.89
C LEU A 9 -7.42 -15.19 18.91
N HIS A 10 -8.55 -15.00 19.62
CA HIS A 10 -9.05 -15.92 20.62
C HIS A 10 -10.15 -16.89 20.13
N ARG A 11 -10.79 -16.66 18.98
CA ARG A 11 -11.92 -17.49 18.46
C ARG A 11 -11.54 -18.61 17.50
N ASP A 12 -10.30 -18.72 17.06
CA ASP A 12 -9.88 -19.70 16.05
C ASP A 12 -9.49 -21.06 16.63
N ARG A 13 -10.28 -21.58 17.62
CA ARG A 13 -10.19 -22.97 18.12
C ARG A 13 -11.39 -23.84 17.75
N SER A 14 -12.18 -23.49 16.76
CA SER A 14 -13.22 -24.40 16.26
C SER A 14 -13.33 -24.28 14.74
N ASP A 15 -13.12 -25.42 14.07
CA ASP A 15 -13.32 -25.65 12.64
C ASP A 15 -14.70 -25.15 12.14
N ARG A 16 -14.77 -23.88 11.78
CA ARG A 16 -15.78 -23.35 10.88
C ARG A 16 -15.08 -22.49 9.84
N VAL A 17 -15.15 -22.95 8.60
CA VAL A 17 -14.85 -22.15 7.42
C VAL A 17 -15.66 -20.85 7.52
N LEU A 18 -15.03 -19.78 8.00
CA LEU A 18 -15.59 -18.43 7.97
C LEU A 18 -15.57 -17.97 6.53
N THR A 19 -16.70 -18.09 5.86
CA THR A 19 -16.97 -17.36 4.61
C THR A 19 -16.92 -15.88 4.96
N LEU A 20 -15.83 -15.20 4.60
CA LEU A 20 -15.72 -13.74 4.69
C LEU A 20 -16.87 -13.12 3.87
N PRO A 21 -17.56 -12.10 4.39
CA PRO A 21 -18.57 -11.38 3.63
C PRO A 21 -17.93 -10.84 2.36
N GLN A 22 -18.52 -11.15 1.23
CA GLN A 22 -18.03 -10.77 -0.10
C GLN A 22 -18.20 -9.27 -0.31
N PRO A 23 -17.26 -8.58 -0.93
CA PRO A 23 -17.46 -7.21 -1.38
C PRO A 23 -18.48 -7.23 -2.53
N THR A 24 -19.75 -7.05 -2.23
CA THR A 24 -20.86 -7.00 -3.20
C THR A 24 -21.27 -5.58 -3.57
N ALA A 25 -20.54 -4.56 -3.14
CA ALA A 25 -20.81 -3.20 -3.58
C ALA A 25 -19.93 -2.87 -4.81
N PRO A 26 -20.50 -2.24 -5.87
CA PRO A 26 -19.68 -1.60 -6.90
C PRO A 26 -18.79 -0.60 -6.18
N ALA A 27 -17.48 -0.62 -6.50
CA ALA A 27 -16.53 0.31 -5.93
C ALA A 27 -17.14 1.71 -6.02
N LEU A 28 -17.44 2.33 -4.88
CA LEU A 28 -17.99 3.68 -4.82
C LEU A 28 -17.08 4.57 -5.66
N ALA A 29 -17.64 5.17 -6.71
CA ALA A 29 -16.88 6.03 -7.60
C ALA A 29 -16.19 7.10 -6.75
N VAL A 30 -14.86 7.16 -6.81
CA VAL A 30 -14.09 8.17 -6.08
C VAL A 30 -14.44 9.52 -6.68
N THR A 31 -15.14 10.35 -5.93
CA THR A 31 -15.70 11.64 -6.38
C THR A 31 -14.86 12.83 -5.92
N SER A 32 -13.92 12.63 -5.02
CA SER A 32 -13.08 13.70 -4.45
C SER A 32 -11.66 13.21 -4.18
N PHE A 33 -10.72 14.15 -4.10
CA PHE A 33 -9.32 13.83 -3.77
C PHE A 33 -9.16 13.23 -2.37
N PHE A 34 -9.95 13.69 -1.41
CA PHE A 34 -9.84 13.24 -0.02
C PHE A 34 -11.20 13.28 0.69
N GLU A 35 -11.33 12.46 1.71
CA GLU A 35 -12.50 12.45 2.58
C GLU A 35 -12.40 13.57 3.62
N TYR A 36 -11.28 13.64 4.33
CA TYR A 36 -10.98 14.71 5.29
C TYR A 36 -9.49 14.86 5.55
N LEU A 37 -9.12 16.05 6.05
CA LEU A 37 -7.82 16.38 6.62
C LEU A 37 -7.99 16.50 8.14
N VAL A 38 -7.09 15.90 8.90
CA VAL A 38 -6.95 16.15 10.35
C VAL A 38 -5.54 16.63 10.67
N VAL A 39 -5.43 17.51 11.65
CA VAL A 39 -4.14 17.91 12.25
C VAL A 39 -4.10 17.34 13.66
N VAL A 40 -3.07 16.55 13.91
CA VAL A 40 -2.84 15.90 15.20
C VAL A 40 -1.64 16.53 15.88
N SER A 41 -1.82 17.02 17.08
CA SER A 41 -0.76 17.63 17.90
C SER A 41 -0.65 16.90 19.22
N LEU A 42 0.52 16.98 19.86
CA LEU A 42 0.76 16.42 21.18
C LEU A 42 0.41 17.44 22.26
N GLY A 43 -0.72 17.22 22.93
CA GLY A 43 -1.16 18.02 24.06
C GLY A 43 -0.62 17.49 25.39
N LYS A 44 -0.25 18.37 26.33
CA LYS A 44 0.15 17.96 27.68
C LYS A 44 -1.09 17.50 28.46
N LYS A 45 -1.05 16.30 29.00
CA LYS A 45 -2.10 15.78 29.86
C LYS A 45 -2.04 16.49 31.23
N ARG A 46 -3.16 17.08 31.61
CA ARG A 46 -3.24 17.81 32.91
C ARG A 46 -2.90 16.86 34.07
N GLY A 47 -1.87 17.21 34.86
CA GLY A 47 -1.51 16.50 36.08
C GLY A 47 -0.57 15.30 35.94
N GLN A 48 -0.17 14.88 34.74
CA GLN A 48 0.69 13.69 34.56
C GLN A 48 2.04 13.96 33.89
N GLY A 49 2.29 15.17 33.38
CA GLY A 49 3.53 15.49 32.64
C GLY A 49 3.74 14.76 31.31
N THR A 50 2.81 13.86 30.96
CA THR A 50 2.82 13.08 29.72
C THR A 50 2.07 13.80 28.61
N TYR A 51 2.41 13.49 27.35
CA TYR A 51 1.70 13.98 26.19
C TYR A 51 0.60 12.99 25.76
N GLU A 52 -0.43 13.49 25.08
CA GLU A 52 -1.39 12.67 24.36
C GLU A 52 -1.69 13.27 22.99
N PRO A 53 -1.91 12.43 21.94
CA PRO A 53 -2.24 12.91 20.61
C PRO A 53 -3.68 13.41 20.61
N GLN A 54 -3.88 14.62 20.09
CA GLN A 54 -5.19 15.28 20.05
C GLN A 54 -5.42 15.84 18.64
N ILE A 55 -6.64 15.70 18.12
CA ILE A 55 -7.05 16.37 16.90
C ILE A 55 -7.30 17.84 17.21
N THR A 56 -6.42 18.71 16.71
CA THR A 56 -6.50 20.15 16.88
C THR A 56 -7.25 20.84 15.76
N TYR A 57 -7.33 20.18 14.58
CA TYR A 57 -8.07 20.69 13.43
C TYR A 57 -8.62 19.53 12.60
N GLN A 58 -9.82 19.73 12.04
CA GLN A 58 -10.44 18.77 11.12
C GLN A 58 -11.21 19.52 10.01
N PHE A 59 -11.02 19.10 8.78
CA PHE A 59 -11.71 19.64 7.60
C PHE A 59 -12.08 18.53 6.61
N PRO A 60 -13.34 18.45 6.16
CA PRO A 60 -14.49 19.14 6.74
C PRO A 60 -14.81 18.62 8.13
N LYS A 61 -15.57 19.39 8.90
CA LYS A 61 -16.13 18.88 10.16
C LYS A 61 -17.14 17.78 9.84
N LEU A 62 -17.08 16.68 10.57
CA LEU A 62 -18.04 15.58 10.47
C LEU A 62 -19.38 16.03 11.07
N ALA A 63 -20.16 16.78 10.29
CA ALA A 63 -21.50 17.22 10.68
C ALA A 63 -22.55 16.38 9.94
N ASN A 64 -23.69 16.11 10.60
CA ASN A 64 -24.87 15.46 10.01
C ASN A 64 -24.70 13.99 9.63
N MET A 65 -23.89 13.23 10.33
CA MET A 65 -23.82 11.77 10.18
C MET A 65 -24.87 11.06 11.04
N GLU A 66 -25.37 9.94 10.56
CA GLU A 66 -26.16 9.02 11.37
C GLU A 66 -25.32 8.48 12.56
N ARG A 67 -25.99 8.09 13.64
CA ARG A 67 -25.29 7.66 14.86
C ARG A 67 -24.30 6.52 14.63
N SER A 68 -24.68 5.52 13.83
CA SER A 68 -23.82 4.37 13.49
C SER A 68 -22.57 4.79 12.73
N GLN A 69 -22.71 5.66 11.73
CA GLN A 69 -21.62 6.21 10.96
C GLN A 69 -20.66 7.05 11.82
N ARG A 70 -21.23 7.83 12.76
CA ARG A 70 -20.42 8.61 13.71
C ARG A 70 -19.57 7.72 14.61
N GLU A 71 -20.12 6.65 15.14
CA GLU A 71 -19.38 5.69 15.98
C GLU A 71 -18.25 5.00 15.21
N GLU A 72 -18.45 4.67 13.93
CA GLU A 72 -17.40 4.14 13.06
C GLU A 72 -16.29 5.15 12.78
N GLU A 73 -16.66 6.38 12.45
CA GLU A 73 -15.68 7.44 12.20
C GLU A 73 -14.90 7.82 13.48
N GLU A 74 -15.53 7.84 14.66
CA GLU A 74 -14.83 8.05 15.92
C GLU A 74 -13.80 6.93 16.19
N LYS A 75 -14.09 5.68 15.83
CA LYS A 75 -13.12 4.58 15.91
C LYS A 75 -11.97 4.79 14.92
N SER A 76 -12.29 5.21 13.70
CA SER A 76 -11.28 5.52 12.67
C SER A 76 -10.38 6.67 13.10
N LEU A 77 -10.93 7.74 13.66
CA LEU A 77 -10.17 8.87 14.19
C LEU A 77 -9.23 8.45 15.33
N LYS A 78 -9.68 7.57 16.23
CA LYS A 78 -8.81 7.00 17.28
C LYS A 78 -7.65 6.19 16.72
N ALA A 79 -7.89 5.41 15.66
CA ALA A 79 -6.83 4.69 14.97
C ALA A 79 -5.83 5.65 14.30
N ILE A 80 -6.32 6.70 13.63
CA ILE A 80 -5.48 7.73 12.99
C ILE A 80 -4.53 8.37 13.99
N LEU A 81 -4.99 8.68 15.22
CA LEU A 81 -4.13 9.24 16.27
C LEU A 81 -2.91 8.35 16.55
N LEU A 82 -3.09 7.02 16.58
CA LEU A 82 -2.00 6.07 16.83
C LEU A 82 -1.03 6.00 15.65
N PHE A 83 -1.53 6.07 14.43
CA PHE A 83 -0.69 6.05 13.23
C PHE A 83 0.06 7.38 13.01
N CYS A 84 -0.45 8.50 13.49
CA CYS A 84 0.24 9.78 13.44
C CYS A 84 1.49 9.84 14.34
N PHE A 85 1.47 9.09 15.45
CA PHE A 85 2.60 8.98 16.40
C PHE A 85 2.86 7.51 16.75
N PRO A 86 3.34 6.70 15.79
CA PRO A 86 3.47 5.25 15.96
C PRO A 86 4.52 4.88 17.00
N GLU A 87 5.57 5.68 17.17
CA GLU A 87 6.62 5.50 18.17
C GLU A 87 6.15 5.83 19.61
N GLY A 88 4.96 6.38 19.74
CA GLY A 88 4.38 6.80 21.01
C GLY A 88 4.44 8.31 21.22
N VAL A 89 4.11 8.73 22.42
CA VAL A 89 3.84 10.14 22.76
C VAL A 89 4.96 10.81 23.57
N ASN A 90 6.01 10.08 23.93
CA ASN A 90 7.13 10.57 24.74
C ASN A 90 8.16 11.30 23.86
N TRP A 91 7.81 12.48 23.40
CA TRP A 91 8.68 13.30 22.56
C TRP A 91 9.46 14.29 23.40
N ALA A 92 10.79 14.35 23.19
CA ALA A 92 11.58 15.49 23.61
C ALA A 92 11.24 16.68 22.71
N PRO A 93 11.06 17.90 23.27
CA PRO A 93 10.85 19.09 22.47
C PRO A 93 12.03 19.34 21.53
N LEU A 94 11.74 19.62 20.26
CA LEU A 94 12.71 19.81 19.18
C LEU A 94 12.74 21.27 18.72
N THR A 95 13.90 21.79 18.40
CA THR A 95 14.08 23.11 17.77
C THR A 95 14.02 23.04 16.26
N GLU A 96 14.45 21.91 15.68
CA GLU A 96 14.47 21.63 14.26
C GLU A 96 13.95 20.21 14.02
N TYR A 97 13.22 20.03 12.95
CA TYR A 97 12.71 18.73 12.48
C TYR A 97 12.51 18.78 10.98
N PRO A 98 13.19 17.94 10.17
CA PRO A 98 12.92 17.85 8.74
C PRO A 98 11.52 17.32 8.53
N SER A 99 10.75 17.95 7.65
CA SER A 99 9.40 17.45 7.34
C SER A 99 9.48 16.05 6.72
N GLU A 100 8.65 15.15 7.23
CA GLU A 100 8.63 13.75 6.83
C GLU A 100 7.23 13.36 6.34
N THR A 101 7.17 12.71 5.16
CA THR A 101 5.91 12.18 4.61
C THR A 101 5.90 10.67 4.68
N PHE A 102 4.87 10.12 5.29
CA PHE A 102 4.65 8.68 5.39
C PHE A 102 3.16 8.35 5.20
N SER A 103 2.84 7.08 5.04
CA SER A 103 1.46 6.65 4.83
C SER A 103 1.13 5.36 5.57
N PHE A 104 -0.17 5.19 5.84
CA PHE A 104 -0.72 3.98 6.42
C PHE A 104 -2.04 3.60 5.73
N VAL A 105 -2.50 2.38 5.95
CA VAL A 105 -3.76 1.87 5.38
C VAL A 105 -4.71 1.50 6.51
N LEU A 106 -5.93 2.00 6.44
CA LEU A 106 -7.04 1.58 7.27
C LEU A 106 -7.88 0.58 6.46
N THR A 107 -8.10 -0.60 7.01
CA THR A 107 -9.00 -1.60 6.42
C THR A 107 -10.32 -1.56 7.17
N GLU A 108 -11.39 -1.29 6.45
CA GLU A 108 -12.75 -1.25 6.99
C GLU A 108 -13.30 -2.66 7.22
N VAL A 109 -14.46 -2.75 7.87
CA VAL A 109 -15.11 -4.04 8.17
C VAL A 109 -15.53 -4.77 6.91
N ASP A 110 -15.90 -4.05 5.84
CA ASP A 110 -16.26 -4.58 4.53
C ASP A 110 -15.05 -4.99 3.67
N GLY A 111 -13.83 -4.81 4.18
CA GLY A 111 -12.57 -5.08 3.47
C GLY A 111 -12.10 -3.94 2.57
N SER A 112 -12.85 -2.84 2.44
CA SER A 112 -12.40 -1.66 1.71
C SER A 112 -11.21 -1.00 2.42
N ARG A 113 -10.38 -0.29 1.66
CA ARG A 113 -9.18 0.35 2.18
C ARG A 113 -9.26 1.86 2.02
N ARG A 114 -8.90 2.57 3.09
CA ARG A 114 -8.62 4.00 3.08
C ARG A 114 -7.14 4.22 3.34
N ASN A 115 -6.53 5.14 2.60
CA ASN A 115 -5.13 5.50 2.76
C ASN A 115 -5.04 6.75 3.64
N GLY A 116 -4.22 6.70 4.67
CA GLY A 116 -3.83 7.85 5.47
C GLY A 116 -2.46 8.35 5.02
N TYR A 117 -2.39 9.56 4.51
CA TYR A 117 -1.15 10.24 4.15
C TYR A 117 -0.82 11.25 5.23
N CYS A 118 0.39 11.19 5.75
CA CYS A 118 0.83 12.03 6.86
C CYS A 118 2.03 12.88 6.45
N ARG A 119 2.00 14.16 6.80
CA ARG A 119 3.17 15.05 6.81
C ARG A 119 3.42 15.48 8.25
N ARG A 120 4.55 15.03 8.81
CA ARG A 120 5.00 15.43 10.15
C ARG A 120 5.97 16.60 10.02
N LEU A 121 5.76 17.63 10.85
CA LEU A 121 6.56 18.84 10.84
C LEU A 121 6.46 19.57 12.19
N LEU A 122 7.35 20.54 12.47
CA LEU A 122 7.24 21.34 13.67
C LEU A 122 6.15 22.41 13.54
N PRO A 123 5.38 22.66 14.61
CA PRO A 123 4.45 23.78 14.69
C PRO A 123 5.14 25.11 14.41
N HIS A 124 4.40 26.09 13.90
CA HIS A 124 4.94 27.45 13.74
C HIS A 124 5.29 28.05 15.11
N GLY A 125 6.43 28.74 15.20
CA GLY A 125 6.87 29.38 16.44
C GLY A 125 8.39 29.31 16.65
N LYS A 126 8.84 29.82 17.79
CA LYS A 126 10.24 29.80 18.22
C LYS A 126 10.42 28.88 19.43
N GLY A 127 11.63 28.33 19.57
CA GLY A 127 12.00 27.47 20.69
C GLY A 127 11.66 26.00 20.47
N ALA A 128 11.95 25.19 21.49
CA ALA A 128 11.74 23.76 21.46
C ALA A 128 10.26 23.39 21.61
N ARG A 129 9.73 22.54 20.69
CA ARG A 129 8.33 22.13 20.64
C ARG A 129 8.17 20.74 20.09
N ALA A 130 7.04 20.09 20.40
CA ALA A 130 6.71 18.80 19.85
C ALA A 130 6.23 18.93 18.38
N PRO A 131 6.46 17.93 17.51
CA PRO A 131 5.95 17.95 16.16
C PRO A 131 4.42 17.82 16.13
N GLU A 132 3.83 18.21 15.00
CA GLU A 132 2.44 17.98 14.66
C GLU A 132 2.36 17.22 13.33
N VAL A 133 1.24 16.52 13.09
CA VAL A 133 1.03 15.70 11.91
C VAL A 133 -0.22 16.18 11.18
N TYR A 134 -0.05 16.51 9.91
CA TYR A 134 -1.14 16.72 8.97
C TYR A 134 -1.45 15.37 8.32
N CYS A 135 -2.66 14.88 8.49
CA CYS A 135 -3.10 13.59 7.96
C CYS A 135 -4.29 13.77 7.03
N ILE A 136 -4.13 13.34 5.77
CA ILE A 136 -5.19 13.32 4.76
C ILE A 136 -5.67 11.88 4.61
N ILE A 137 -6.99 11.66 4.74
CA ILE A 137 -7.62 10.37 4.49
C ILE A 137 -8.26 10.38 3.12
N SER A 138 -7.92 9.37 2.31
CA SER A 138 -8.38 9.25 0.93
C SER A 138 -8.57 7.78 0.51
N ARG A 139 -9.48 7.55 -0.42
CA ARG A 139 -9.62 6.28 -1.15
C ARG A 139 -8.68 6.18 -2.34
N VAL A 140 -8.03 7.27 -2.71
CA VAL A 140 -7.05 7.29 -3.80
C VAL A 140 -5.72 6.77 -3.30
N ALA A 141 -5.21 5.70 -3.90
CA ALA A 141 -3.87 5.20 -3.64
C ALA A 141 -2.88 5.90 -4.58
N CYS A 142 -2.22 6.96 -4.11
CA CYS A 142 -1.18 7.67 -4.86
C CYS A 142 -0.30 8.53 -3.95
N PHE A 143 0.83 7.98 -3.50
CA PHE A 143 1.73 8.68 -2.58
C PHE A 143 2.26 10.00 -3.18
N GLY A 144 2.72 9.99 -4.43
CA GLY A 144 3.31 11.17 -5.08
C GLY A 144 2.32 12.34 -5.23
N LEU A 145 1.04 12.06 -5.48
CA LEU A 145 -0.01 13.08 -5.55
C LEU A 145 -0.20 13.77 -4.19
N PHE A 146 -0.31 12.99 -3.13
CA PHE A 146 -0.51 13.54 -1.78
C PHE A 146 0.74 14.21 -1.23
N SER A 147 1.95 13.77 -1.62
CA SER A 147 3.18 14.49 -1.31
C SER A 147 3.16 15.90 -1.89
N LYS A 148 2.78 16.06 -3.15
CA LYS A 148 2.62 17.39 -3.79
C LYS A 148 1.55 18.25 -3.09
N ILE A 149 0.44 17.64 -2.68
CA ILE A 149 -0.60 18.36 -1.91
C ILE A 149 -0.04 18.86 -0.57
N PHE A 150 0.76 18.03 0.12
CA PHE A 150 1.40 18.44 1.37
C PHE A 150 2.46 19.52 1.18
N ASP A 151 3.22 19.52 0.09
CA ASP A 151 4.16 20.61 -0.22
C ASP A 151 3.41 21.94 -0.33
N GLU A 152 2.23 21.94 -0.94
CA GLU A 152 1.38 23.10 -1.04
C GLU A 152 0.74 23.50 0.30
N VAL A 153 0.36 22.54 1.14
CA VAL A 153 -0.12 22.79 2.51
C VAL A 153 0.99 23.40 3.35
N GLU A 154 2.20 22.83 3.31
CA GLU A 154 3.35 23.33 4.07
C GLU A 154 3.76 24.74 3.65
N LYS A 155 3.79 25.03 2.36
CA LYS A 155 4.05 26.37 1.80
C LYS A 155 3.06 27.40 2.36
N ARG A 156 1.77 27.10 2.37
CA ARG A 156 0.73 28.01 2.88
C ARG A 156 0.81 28.18 4.38
N ARG A 157 1.10 27.07 5.08
CA ARG A 157 1.26 27.08 6.53
C ARG A 157 2.41 27.99 6.99
N GLN A 158 3.50 28.08 6.24
CA GLN A 158 4.62 28.97 6.53
C GLN A 158 4.19 30.45 6.51
N ILE A 159 3.18 30.80 5.72
CA ILE A 159 2.61 32.15 5.68
C ILE A 159 1.60 32.33 6.84
N SER A 160 0.57 31.50 6.86
CA SER A 160 -0.46 31.48 7.91
C SER A 160 -1.29 30.19 7.88
N MET A 161 -1.66 29.68 9.05
CA MET A 161 -2.60 28.56 9.17
C MET A 161 -3.94 28.84 8.49
N ALA A 162 -4.39 30.09 8.44
CA ALA A 162 -5.62 30.49 7.78
C ALA A 162 -5.60 30.25 6.26
N MET A 163 -4.42 30.14 5.65
CA MET A 163 -4.27 29.93 4.21
C MET A 163 -4.52 28.46 3.80
N ILE A 164 -4.49 27.52 4.73
CA ILE A 164 -4.71 26.09 4.45
C ILE A 164 -6.18 25.83 4.09
N TYR A 165 -7.12 26.43 4.84
CA TYR A 165 -8.54 26.17 4.64
C TYR A 165 -9.02 26.52 3.20
N PRO A 166 -8.76 27.73 2.64
CA PRO A 166 -9.19 28.05 1.27
C PRO A 166 -8.60 27.09 0.22
N PHE A 167 -7.35 26.67 0.40
CA PHE A 167 -6.71 25.71 -0.50
C PHE A 167 -7.39 24.33 -0.43
N MET A 168 -7.61 23.80 0.77
CA MET A 168 -8.28 22.52 0.95
C MET A 168 -9.75 22.55 0.48
N GLN A 169 -10.42 23.69 0.64
CA GLN A 169 -11.76 23.91 0.11
C GLN A 169 -11.75 23.87 -1.43
N SER A 170 -10.85 24.59 -2.07
CA SER A 170 -10.70 24.57 -3.53
C SER A 170 -10.38 23.18 -4.06
N LEU A 171 -9.52 22.43 -3.35
CA LEU A 171 -9.20 21.04 -3.71
C LEU A 171 -10.40 20.10 -3.57
N ARG A 172 -11.25 20.31 -2.55
CA ARG A 172 -12.46 19.52 -2.31
C ARG A 172 -13.55 19.79 -3.36
N GLU A 173 -13.70 21.05 -3.77
CA GLU A 173 -14.70 21.49 -4.75
C GLU A 173 -14.29 21.18 -6.19
N ALA A 174 -13.00 20.97 -6.42
CA ALA A 174 -12.50 20.61 -7.73
C ALA A 174 -13.06 19.25 -8.19
N PRO A 175 -13.49 19.12 -9.44
CA PRO A 175 -13.94 17.84 -9.96
C PRO A 175 -12.78 16.85 -9.96
N PHE A 176 -13.02 15.64 -9.41
CA PHE A 176 -11.99 14.61 -9.40
C PHE A 176 -11.70 14.16 -10.84
N PRO A 177 -10.46 14.30 -11.35
CA PRO A 177 -10.16 14.05 -12.74
C PRO A 177 -10.28 12.58 -13.10
N ALA A 178 -10.58 12.28 -14.37
CA ALA A 178 -10.46 10.94 -14.91
C ALA A 178 -8.98 10.47 -14.87
N PRO A 179 -8.71 9.15 -14.85
CA PRO A 179 -7.34 8.64 -14.88
C PRO A 179 -6.52 9.26 -16.02
N GLY A 180 -5.29 9.69 -15.73
CA GLY A 180 -4.39 10.38 -16.65
C GLY A 180 -4.68 11.86 -16.89
N ASN A 181 -5.79 12.39 -16.40
CA ASN A 181 -6.16 13.79 -16.59
C ASN A 181 -5.67 14.68 -15.44
N THR A 182 -5.44 15.95 -15.76
CA THR A 182 -4.96 16.98 -14.85
C THR A 182 -6.10 17.95 -14.52
N VAL A 183 -6.23 18.26 -13.24
CA VAL A 183 -7.08 19.36 -12.77
C VAL A 183 -6.20 20.53 -12.33
N GLN A 184 -6.68 21.74 -12.57
CA GLN A 184 -6.02 22.97 -12.14
C GLN A 184 -6.78 23.56 -10.94
N ILE A 185 -6.08 23.70 -9.83
CA ILE A 185 -6.58 24.33 -8.60
C ILE A 185 -6.08 25.77 -8.56
N LYS A 186 -6.99 26.72 -8.51
CA LYS A 186 -6.64 28.12 -8.28
C LYS A 186 -6.59 28.38 -6.79
N SER A 187 -5.50 28.94 -6.31
CA SER A 187 -5.32 29.29 -4.91
C SER A 187 -4.65 30.65 -4.80
N PHE A 188 -5.21 31.52 -3.96
CA PHE A 188 -4.66 32.85 -3.71
C PHE A 188 -3.64 32.79 -2.55
N ILE A 189 -2.49 33.43 -2.78
CA ILE A 189 -1.47 33.69 -1.76
C ILE A 189 -1.24 35.20 -1.71
N PRO A 190 -1.34 35.86 -0.53
CA PRO A 190 -1.31 37.32 -0.42
C PRO A 190 -0.10 37.98 -1.10
N GLU A 191 1.07 37.40 -1.01
CA GLU A 191 2.31 37.97 -1.54
C GLU A 191 2.60 37.57 -3.00
N SER A 192 2.07 36.42 -3.45
CA SER A 192 2.33 35.84 -4.77
C SER A 192 1.14 35.95 -5.75
N GLY A 193 -0.02 36.39 -5.24
CA GLY A 193 -1.26 36.49 -6.04
C GLY A 193 -1.94 35.12 -6.24
N THR A 194 -2.62 34.95 -7.38
CA THR A 194 -3.30 33.70 -7.70
C THR A 194 -2.32 32.70 -8.35
N GLU A 195 -2.09 31.60 -7.66
CA GLU A 195 -1.31 30.47 -8.17
C GLU A 195 -2.23 29.42 -8.79
N ILE A 196 -1.73 28.74 -9.82
CA ILE A 196 -2.40 27.61 -10.45
C ILE A 196 -1.58 26.35 -10.14
N ILE A 197 -2.20 25.42 -9.40
CA ILE A 197 -1.59 24.15 -9.02
C ILE A 197 -2.17 23.07 -9.92
N SER A 198 -1.32 22.38 -10.66
CA SER A 198 -1.73 21.28 -11.54
C SER A 198 -1.57 19.94 -10.85
N LEU A 199 -2.68 19.23 -10.66
CA LEU A 199 -2.69 17.89 -10.05
C LEU A 199 -3.16 16.87 -11.07
N THR A 200 -2.30 15.92 -11.41
CA THR A 200 -2.59 14.86 -12.38
C THR A 200 -2.98 13.59 -11.62
N ARG A 201 -4.14 13.03 -11.96
CA ARG A 201 -4.50 11.69 -11.45
C ARG A 201 -3.70 10.65 -12.22
N PRO A 202 -3.06 9.68 -11.54
CA PRO A 202 -2.36 8.59 -12.20
C PRO A 202 -3.25 7.86 -13.21
N LEU A 203 -2.67 7.51 -14.37
CA LEU A 203 -3.36 6.73 -15.40
C LEU A 203 -3.74 5.34 -14.87
N ASP A 204 -2.75 4.68 -14.27
CA ASP A 204 -2.88 3.40 -13.61
C ASP A 204 -2.29 3.47 -12.20
N SER A 205 -3.16 3.30 -11.19
CA SER A 205 -2.74 3.40 -9.78
C SER A 205 -1.63 2.42 -9.41
N TRP A 206 -1.57 1.24 -10.02
CA TRP A 206 -0.53 0.24 -9.73
C TRP A 206 0.86 0.63 -10.27
N LEU A 207 0.94 1.45 -11.33
CA LEU A 207 2.21 1.95 -11.89
C LEU A 207 2.74 3.19 -11.15
N GLU A 208 1.82 4.03 -10.66
CA GLU A 208 2.15 5.39 -10.24
C GLU A 208 1.87 5.66 -8.75
N HIS A 209 1.24 4.72 -8.01
CA HIS A 209 0.92 4.94 -6.60
C HIS A 209 2.11 4.77 -5.66
N VAL A 210 3.20 4.16 -6.12
CA VAL A 210 4.42 3.92 -5.37
C VAL A 210 5.64 4.56 -6.04
N ASP A 211 6.71 4.74 -5.29
CA ASP A 211 8.03 5.06 -5.82
C ASP A 211 8.98 3.92 -5.48
N PHE A 212 9.39 3.15 -6.50
CA PHE A 212 10.33 2.05 -6.32
C PHE A 212 11.76 2.51 -6.00
N ARG A 213 12.09 3.79 -6.15
CA ARG A 213 13.45 4.30 -5.88
C ARG A 213 13.89 4.00 -4.45
N THR A 214 13.00 4.18 -3.47
CA THR A 214 13.30 3.89 -2.07
C THR A 214 13.58 2.41 -1.85
N LEU A 215 12.81 1.50 -2.47
CA LEU A 215 13.02 0.06 -2.38
C LEU A 215 14.42 -0.33 -2.87
N PHE A 216 14.82 0.13 -4.07
CA PHE A 216 16.12 -0.21 -4.67
C PHE A 216 17.30 0.59 -4.08
N ARG A 217 17.06 1.62 -3.31
CA ARG A 217 18.07 2.26 -2.48
C ARG A 217 18.35 1.49 -1.19
N CYS A 218 17.34 0.79 -0.68
CA CYS A 218 17.43 0.01 0.55
C CYS A 218 17.91 -1.43 0.34
N LEU A 219 17.61 -2.04 -0.81
CA LEU A 219 17.87 -3.44 -1.12
C LEU A 219 18.51 -3.59 -2.49
N THR A 220 19.43 -4.55 -2.62
CA THR A 220 19.97 -4.99 -3.92
C THR A 220 18.89 -5.70 -4.74
N ASP A 221 19.12 -5.89 -6.04
CA ASP A 221 18.19 -6.56 -6.93
C ASP A 221 17.92 -8.00 -6.47
N GLU A 222 18.96 -8.72 -6.04
CA GLU A 222 18.86 -10.08 -5.53
C GLU A 222 18.05 -10.13 -4.22
N GLU A 223 18.23 -9.14 -3.34
CA GLU A 223 17.45 -9.05 -2.09
C GLU A 223 15.97 -8.75 -2.39
N VAL A 224 15.68 -7.87 -3.35
CA VAL A 224 14.30 -7.61 -3.80
C VAL A 224 13.67 -8.88 -4.36
N LEU A 225 14.41 -9.70 -5.12
CA LEU A 225 13.90 -10.99 -5.62
C LEU A 225 13.59 -11.97 -4.48
N LYS A 226 14.43 -12.05 -3.44
CA LYS A 226 14.18 -12.90 -2.26
C LYS A 226 12.96 -12.46 -1.47
N VAL A 227 12.80 -11.13 -1.28
CA VAL A 227 11.61 -10.55 -0.65
C VAL A 227 10.37 -10.83 -1.50
N PHE A 228 10.45 -10.63 -2.82
CA PHE A 228 9.35 -10.97 -3.74
C PHE A 228 8.98 -12.46 -3.67
N ALA A 229 9.98 -13.36 -3.69
CA ALA A 229 9.78 -14.80 -3.54
C ALA A 229 9.03 -15.16 -2.25
N SER A 230 9.38 -14.52 -1.14
CA SER A 230 8.70 -14.70 0.14
C SER A 230 7.27 -14.14 0.13
N THR A 231 7.08 -12.98 -0.49
CA THR A 231 5.79 -12.30 -0.57
C THR A 231 4.78 -13.07 -1.45
N VAL A 232 5.21 -13.62 -2.60
CA VAL A 232 4.32 -14.41 -3.47
C VAL A 232 3.87 -15.72 -2.82
N LEU A 233 4.57 -16.21 -1.80
CA LEU A 233 4.18 -17.39 -1.01
C LEU A 233 3.46 -17.04 0.29
N GLU A 234 3.07 -15.77 0.46
CA GLU A 234 2.31 -15.31 1.63
C GLU A 234 3.01 -15.65 2.96
N ARG A 235 4.30 -15.30 3.09
CA ARG A 235 5.05 -15.45 4.34
C ARG A 235 4.78 -14.29 5.29
N ARG A 236 5.15 -14.47 6.57
CA ARG A 236 5.15 -13.41 7.58
C ARG A 236 6.43 -12.59 7.41
N ILE A 237 6.33 -11.36 6.97
CA ILE A 237 7.46 -10.51 6.64
C ILE A 237 7.42 -9.23 7.47
N ILE A 238 8.49 -8.94 8.20
CA ILE A 238 8.70 -7.70 8.94
C ILE A 238 9.75 -6.86 8.19
N PHE A 239 9.41 -5.61 7.90
CA PHE A 239 10.32 -4.60 7.37
C PHE A 239 10.73 -3.66 8.49
N MET A 240 12.00 -3.29 8.54
CA MET A 240 12.53 -2.44 9.59
C MET A 240 13.36 -1.29 9.01
N ALA A 241 13.04 -0.09 9.43
CA ALA A 241 13.84 1.11 9.14
C ALA A 241 13.73 2.11 10.30
N GLU A 242 14.59 3.11 10.29
CA GLU A 242 14.55 4.21 11.26
C GLU A 242 13.45 5.20 10.90
N GLU A 243 13.34 5.55 9.62
CA GLU A 243 12.41 6.55 9.08
C GLU A 243 11.06 5.92 8.72
N LEU A 244 9.98 6.58 9.13
CA LEU A 244 8.61 6.15 8.80
C LEU A 244 8.32 6.26 7.30
N SER A 245 8.91 7.26 6.63
CA SER A 245 8.84 7.45 5.19
C SER A 245 9.40 6.24 4.43
N THR A 246 10.57 5.78 4.83
CA THR A 246 11.23 4.60 4.25
C THR A 246 10.38 3.34 4.46
N LEU A 247 9.89 3.10 5.69
CA LEU A 247 9.02 1.95 5.99
C LEU A 247 7.79 1.93 5.10
N SER A 248 7.03 3.01 5.06
CA SER A 248 5.78 3.05 4.30
C SER A 248 6.02 2.88 2.81
N GLN A 249 7.04 3.54 2.23
CA GLN A 249 7.35 3.45 0.81
C GLN A 249 7.81 2.04 0.41
N VAL A 250 8.68 1.41 1.19
CA VAL A 250 9.17 0.05 0.91
C VAL A 250 8.04 -0.97 0.95
N LEU A 251 7.17 -0.94 1.98
CA LEU A 251 6.07 -1.88 2.08
C LEU A 251 5.08 -1.73 0.92
N HIS A 252 4.71 -0.50 0.58
CA HIS A 252 3.83 -0.25 -0.55
C HIS A 252 4.47 -0.68 -1.88
N ALA A 253 5.77 -0.44 -2.05
CA ALA A 253 6.52 -0.88 -3.23
C ALA A 253 6.53 -2.41 -3.36
N VAL A 254 6.82 -3.14 -2.28
CA VAL A 254 6.79 -4.62 -2.28
C VAL A 254 5.40 -5.14 -2.59
N ALA A 255 4.33 -4.58 -2.01
CA ALA A 255 2.97 -4.97 -2.32
C ALA A 255 2.61 -4.70 -3.79
N ALA A 256 3.14 -3.63 -4.39
CA ALA A 256 2.92 -3.30 -5.80
C ALA A 256 3.59 -4.28 -6.78
N LEU A 257 4.69 -4.94 -6.39
CA LEU A 257 5.33 -5.99 -7.20
C LEU A 257 4.40 -7.19 -7.46
N LEU A 258 3.36 -7.37 -6.66
CA LEU A 258 2.41 -8.48 -6.79
C LEU A 258 1.40 -8.29 -7.92
N TYR A 259 1.29 -7.11 -8.55
CA TYR A 259 0.29 -6.89 -9.60
C TYR A 259 0.35 -7.99 -10.68
N PRO A 260 -0.77 -8.60 -11.09
CA PRO A 260 -2.17 -8.20 -10.88
C PRO A 260 -2.83 -8.73 -9.58
N PHE A 261 -2.08 -9.43 -8.76
CA PHE A 261 -2.58 -9.97 -7.50
C PHE A 261 -2.56 -8.90 -6.42
N THR A 262 -3.43 -9.03 -5.43
CA THR A 262 -3.53 -8.12 -4.31
C THR A 262 -3.26 -8.87 -3.02
N TRP A 263 -2.40 -8.32 -2.16
CA TRP A 263 -2.14 -8.87 -0.85
C TRP A 263 -3.43 -8.95 0.00
N GLN A 264 -3.77 -10.15 0.46
CA GLN A 264 -5.05 -10.42 1.11
C GLN A 264 -4.98 -10.51 2.64
N HIS A 265 -3.78 -10.53 3.20
CA HIS A 265 -3.54 -10.69 4.63
C HIS A 265 -3.28 -9.35 5.32
N THR A 266 -2.88 -9.41 6.60
CA THR A 266 -2.55 -8.21 7.38
C THR A 266 -1.47 -7.39 6.68
N PHE A 267 -1.75 -6.10 6.51
CA PHE A 267 -0.86 -5.10 5.93
C PHE A 267 -0.87 -3.86 6.81
N ILE A 268 0.24 -3.61 7.51
CA ILE A 268 0.41 -2.43 8.35
C ILE A 268 1.77 -1.82 8.02
N SER A 269 1.77 -0.76 7.22
CA SER A 269 3.00 -0.13 6.74
C SER A 269 3.86 0.48 7.85
N ILE A 270 3.25 0.85 8.97
CA ILE A 270 3.91 1.32 10.18
C ILE A 270 3.13 0.79 11.36
N VAL A 271 3.73 -0.11 12.14
CA VAL A 271 3.10 -0.69 13.33
C VAL A 271 3.27 0.27 14.50
N PRO A 272 2.18 0.83 15.05
CA PRO A 272 2.24 1.61 16.29
C PRO A 272 2.80 0.76 17.46
N SER A 273 3.63 1.34 18.30
CA SER A 273 4.26 0.64 19.43
C SER A 273 3.27 -0.07 20.36
N VAL A 274 2.06 0.47 20.50
CA VAL A 274 0.97 -0.14 21.28
C VAL A 274 0.34 -1.37 20.63
N LEU A 275 0.63 -1.63 19.35
CA LEU A 275 0.13 -2.77 18.58
C LEU A 275 1.24 -3.78 18.23
N ILE A 276 2.41 -3.68 18.84
CA ILE A 276 3.57 -4.51 18.50
C ILE A 276 3.28 -6.02 18.58
N ASP A 277 2.39 -6.45 19.44
CA ASP A 277 1.97 -7.84 19.58
C ASP A 277 1.37 -8.45 18.30
N VAL A 278 1.03 -7.63 17.30
CA VAL A 278 0.57 -8.11 15.98
C VAL A 278 1.62 -8.98 15.28
N VAL A 279 2.90 -8.82 15.59
CA VAL A 279 4.00 -9.64 15.05
C VAL A 279 3.90 -11.11 15.44
N MET A 280 3.18 -11.41 16.53
CA MET A 280 2.96 -12.78 17.02
C MET A 280 1.80 -13.50 16.29
N ALA A 281 1.12 -12.80 15.34
CA ALA A 281 0.04 -13.41 14.60
C ALA A 281 0.52 -14.63 13.78
N PRO A 282 -0.20 -15.77 13.81
CA PRO A 282 0.19 -16.96 13.07
C PRO A 282 -0.12 -16.86 11.56
N THR A 283 -0.95 -15.91 11.17
CA THR A 283 -1.35 -15.67 9.77
C THR A 283 -0.30 -14.84 9.02
N PRO A 284 -0.21 -14.96 7.68
CA PRO A 284 0.69 -14.14 6.89
C PRO A 284 0.49 -12.63 7.12
N TYR A 285 1.56 -11.87 7.03
CA TYR A 285 1.51 -10.42 7.16
C TYR A 285 2.68 -9.71 6.46
N LEU A 286 2.45 -8.43 6.12
CA LEU A 286 3.49 -7.46 5.78
C LEU A 286 3.43 -6.34 6.82
N LEU A 287 4.45 -6.24 7.65
CA LEU A 287 4.51 -5.29 8.76
C LEU A 287 5.75 -4.40 8.67
N GLY A 288 5.56 -3.08 8.86
CA GLY A 288 6.65 -2.14 9.04
C GLY A 288 6.84 -1.81 10.51
N VAL A 289 8.02 -2.12 11.05
CA VAL A 289 8.38 -1.90 12.45
C VAL A 289 9.59 -1.00 12.52
N GLN A 290 9.59 -0.03 13.41
CA GLN A 290 10.75 0.82 13.60
C GLN A 290 11.92 0.03 14.18
N ARG A 291 13.15 0.35 13.73
CA ARG A 291 14.37 -0.38 14.06
C ARG A 291 14.67 -0.47 15.57
N ASN A 292 14.22 0.51 16.35
CA ASN A 292 14.38 0.50 17.80
C ASN A 292 13.59 -0.61 18.53
N LYS A 293 12.78 -1.41 17.78
CA LYS A 293 12.02 -2.57 18.25
C LYS A 293 12.57 -3.89 17.74
N LEU A 294 13.78 -3.92 17.19
CA LEU A 294 14.38 -5.11 16.59
C LEU A 294 14.41 -6.30 17.57
N ASP A 295 14.88 -6.07 18.80
CA ASP A 295 15.03 -7.14 19.81
C ASP A 295 13.67 -7.74 20.22
N ASP A 296 12.59 -6.97 20.09
CA ASP A 296 11.24 -7.42 20.44
C ASP A 296 10.61 -8.34 19.37
N VAL A 297 11.14 -8.32 18.12
CA VAL A 297 10.44 -8.92 16.97
C VAL A 297 11.24 -9.87 16.11
N ILE A 298 12.57 -9.95 16.25
CA ILE A 298 13.46 -10.65 15.30
C ILE A 298 13.11 -12.14 15.14
N ASP A 299 12.66 -12.79 16.19
CA ASP A 299 12.35 -14.23 16.20
C ASP A 299 10.88 -14.54 15.87
N GLN A 300 10.08 -13.52 15.55
CA GLN A 300 8.64 -13.68 15.40
C GLN A 300 8.17 -13.82 13.93
N SER A 301 9.04 -13.55 12.96
CA SER A 301 8.72 -13.57 11.53
C SER A 301 9.41 -14.69 10.77
N ASP A 302 8.88 -15.04 9.61
CA ASP A 302 9.54 -15.94 8.66
C ASP A 302 10.69 -15.21 7.94
N VAL A 303 10.53 -13.93 7.69
CA VAL A 303 11.52 -13.07 7.02
C VAL A 303 11.56 -11.71 7.69
N CYS A 304 12.75 -11.27 8.10
CA CYS A 304 12.99 -9.93 8.62
C CYS A 304 13.85 -9.13 7.65
N VAL A 305 13.33 -8.03 7.15
CA VAL A 305 13.99 -7.13 6.19
C VAL A 305 14.40 -5.85 6.90
N CYS A 306 15.62 -5.77 7.39
CA CYS A 306 16.23 -4.51 7.83
C CYS A 306 16.88 -3.82 6.64
N VAL A 307 16.88 -2.50 6.62
CA VAL A 307 17.55 -1.68 5.57
C VAL A 307 19.05 -2.05 5.40
N CYS A 308 19.66 -2.67 6.40
CA CYS A 308 21.07 -3.07 6.39
C CYS A 308 21.30 -4.58 6.53
N VAL A 309 20.28 -5.38 6.87
CA VAL A 309 20.41 -6.83 7.14
C VAL A 309 19.13 -7.54 6.74
N LEU A 310 19.25 -8.54 5.88
CA LEU A 310 18.17 -9.42 5.46
C LEU A 310 18.29 -10.76 6.19
N CYS A 311 17.39 -11.06 7.13
CA CYS A 311 17.25 -12.35 7.76
C CYS A 311 16.22 -13.18 6.99
N LEU A 312 16.63 -14.35 6.49
CA LEU A 312 15.87 -15.23 5.61
C LEU A 312 15.74 -16.62 6.22
N ILE A 313 14.69 -17.36 5.82
CA ILE A 313 14.59 -18.80 6.13
C ILE A 313 15.71 -19.59 5.44
N GLY A 314 16.15 -19.13 4.25
CA GLY A 314 17.25 -19.71 3.48
C GLY A 314 16.81 -20.46 2.22
N ASP A 315 15.52 -20.63 1.96
CA ASP A 315 15.00 -21.30 0.74
C ASP A 315 14.55 -20.30 -0.35
N GLU A 316 14.62 -19.00 -0.12
CA GLU A 316 14.06 -17.94 -0.96
C GLU A 316 14.63 -17.97 -2.39
N SER A 317 15.92 -18.26 -2.53
CA SER A 317 16.58 -18.36 -3.83
C SER A 317 16.09 -19.53 -4.69
N THR A 318 15.40 -20.52 -4.09
CA THR A 318 14.87 -21.70 -4.77
C THR A 318 13.38 -21.62 -5.07
N ILE A 319 12.69 -20.61 -4.58
CA ILE A 319 11.23 -20.44 -4.74
C ILE A 319 10.87 -20.12 -6.19
N LEU A 320 11.53 -19.10 -6.74
CA LEU A 320 11.27 -18.66 -8.12
C LEU A 320 12.04 -19.56 -9.10
N PRO A 321 11.50 -19.83 -10.30
CA PRO A 321 12.24 -20.56 -11.35
C PRO A 321 13.51 -19.81 -11.76
N GLU A 322 14.66 -20.47 -11.73
CA GLU A 322 16.00 -19.88 -11.95
C GLU A 322 16.07 -19.02 -13.22
N LYS A 323 15.62 -19.56 -14.35
CA LYS A 323 15.59 -18.81 -15.61
C LYS A 323 14.78 -17.52 -15.52
N LEU A 324 13.68 -17.51 -14.77
CA LEU A 324 12.85 -16.30 -14.60
C LEU A 324 13.47 -15.32 -13.60
N GLN A 325 14.27 -15.81 -12.64
CA GLN A 325 15.09 -14.94 -11.78
C GLN A 325 16.15 -14.20 -12.61
N GLU A 326 16.86 -14.90 -13.48
CA GLU A 326 17.84 -14.30 -14.40
C GLU A 326 17.20 -13.26 -15.32
N GLU A 327 16.03 -13.58 -15.90
CA GLU A 327 15.29 -12.64 -16.74
C GLU A 327 14.83 -11.40 -15.98
N LEU A 328 14.40 -11.55 -14.72
CA LEU A 328 14.05 -10.43 -13.84
C LEU A 328 15.28 -9.56 -13.55
N LEU A 329 16.40 -10.15 -13.15
CA LEU A 329 17.65 -9.42 -12.90
C LEU A 329 18.11 -8.66 -14.14
N GLN A 330 18.08 -9.31 -15.31
CA GLN A 330 18.43 -8.67 -16.57
C GLN A 330 17.51 -7.49 -16.90
N ALA A 331 16.21 -7.62 -16.67
CA ALA A 331 15.27 -6.52 -16.88
C ALA A 331 15.52 -5.36 -15.90
N LEU A 332 15.83 -5.67 -14.64
CA LEU A 332 16.17 -4.67 -13.62
C LEU A 332 17.48 -3.93 -13.93
N CYS A 333 18.47 -4.59 -14.55
CA CYS A 333 19.71 -3.93 -15.01
C CYS A 333 19.47 -2.83 -16.07
N CYS A 334 18.30 -2.79 -16.71
CA CYS A 334 17.96 -1.73 -17.66
C CYS A 334 17.63 -0.38 -16.98
N ARG A 335 17.56 -0.33 -15.66
CA ARG A 335 17.36 0.92 -14.90
C ARG A 335 18.58 1.83 -15.08
N ARG A 336 18.32 3.12 -15.25
CA ARG A 336 19.35 4.15 -15.32
C ARG A 336 19.33 4.97 -14.04
N ASP A 337 20.49 5.33 -13.52
CA ASP A 337 20.62 6.11 -12.28
C ASP A 337 19.88 7.46 -12.34
N ASN A 338 19.80 8.06 -13.52
CA ASN A 338 19.14 9.33 -13.76
C ASN A 338 17.68 9.19 -14.27
N SER A 339 17.08 8.01 -14.17
CA SER A 339 15.67 7.82 -14.58
C SER A 339 14.72 8.65 -13.72
N THR A 340 13.67 9.16 -14.33
CA THR A 340 12.53 9.70 -13.58
C THR A 340 11.84 8.59 -12.76
N SER A 341 11.08 8.96 -11.73
CA SER A 341 10.30 7.96 -10.96
C SER A 341 9.33 7.19 -11.86
N GLU A 342 8.75 7.85 -12.87
CA GLU A 342 7.84 7.23 -13.84
C GLU A 342 8.55 6.17 -14.71
N GLU A 343 9.74 6.50 -15.23
CA GLU A 343 10.55 5.58 -16.02
C GLU A 343 10.98 4.36 -15.18
N LEU A 344 11.44 4.61 -13.95
CA LEU A 344 11.81 3.55 -13.02
C LEU A 344 10.61 2.64 -12.71
N ASN A 345 9.48 3.23 -12.36
CA ASN A 345 8.26 2.48 -12.03
C ASN A 345 7.81 1.62 -13.21
N LYS A 346 7.90 2.15 -14.44
CA LYS A 346 7.57 1.39 -15.65
C LYS A 346 8.47 0.17 -15.82
N VAL A 347 9.79 0.34 -15.75
CA VAL A 347 10.76 -0.76 -15.89
C VAL A 347 10.52 -1.85 -14.84
N VAL A 348 10.37 -1.47 -13.56
CA VAL A 348 10.16 -2.41 -12.47
C VAL A 348 8.82 -3.13 -12.61
N SER A 349 7.73 -2.38 -12.82
CA SER A 349 6.40 -2.96 -12.95
C SER A 349 6.30 -3.92 -14.15
N GLU A 350 6.88 -3.57 -15.30
CA GLU A 350 6.87 -4.44 -16.49
C GLU A 350 7.71 -5.71 -16.26
N ALA A 351 8.82 -5.64 -15.54
CA ALA A 351 9.65 -6.81 -15.22
C ALA A 351 8.86 -7.83 -14.37
N PHE A 352 8.28 -7.40 -13.24
CA PHE A 352 7.52 -8.29 -12.36
C PHE A 352 6.19 -8.75 -12.98
N LEU A 353 5.53 -7.92 -13.77
CA LEU A 353 4.34 -8.30 -14.53
C LEU A 353 4.68 -9.39 -15.55
N SER A 354 5.82 -9.27 -16.26
CA SER A 354 6.29 -10.29 -17.20
C SER A 354 6.50 -11.64 -16.54
N PHE A 355 6.99 -11.67 -15.30
CA PHE A 355 7.10 -12.89 -14.50
C PHE A 355 5.73 -13.59 -14.34
N PHE A 356 4.68 -12.87 -13.98
CA PHE A 356 3.33 -13.43 -13.84
C PHE A 356 2.72 -13.81 -15.18
N VAL A 357 2.94 -13.02 -16.24
CA VAL A 357 2.50 -13.38 -17.61
C VAL A 357 3.08 -14.73 -18.03
N LYS A 358 4.36 -14.97 -17.78
CA LYS A 358 5.07 -16.22 -18.16
C LYS A 358 4.69 -17.42 -17.29
N THR A 359 4.41 -17.19 -16.00
CA THR A 359 4.10 -18.28 -15.06
C THR A 359 2.63 -18.66 -15.03
N VAL A 360 1.74 -17.67 -14.97
CA VAL A 360 0.30 -17.91 -14.75
C VAL A 360 -0.61 -17.34 -15.85
N GLY A 361 -0.08 -16.63 -16.85
CA GLY A 361 -0.88 -15.97 -17.89
C GLY A 361 -1.76 -16.86 -18.74
N HIS A 362 -1.58 -18.19 -18.68
CA HIS A 362 -2.41 -19.16 -19.38
C HIS A 362 -3.68 -19.57 -18.62
N PHE A 363 -4.00 -18.92 -17.49
CA PHE A 363 -5.13 -19.28 -16.61
C PHE A 363 -6.49 -19.31 -17.31
N SER A 364 -6.74 -18.38 -18.23
CA SER A 364 -8.03 -18.24 -18.93
C SER A 364 -8.42 -19.48 -19.74
N SER A 365 -7.43 -20.19 -20.33
CA SER A 365 -7.65 -21.44 -21.07
C SER A 365 -8.02 -22.63 -20.18
N HIS A 366 -7.88 -22.49 -18.87
CA HIS A 366 -8.22 -23.52 -17.89
C HIS A 366 -9.48 -23.20 -17.07
N VAL A 367 -10.27 -22.20 -17.47
CA VAL A 367 -11.58 -21.92 -16.89
C VAL A 367 -12.65 -22.52 -17.79
N LYS A 368 -13.28 -23.61 -17.34
CA LYS A 368 -14.41 -24.23 -18.05
C LYS A 368 -15.68 -23.44 -17.75
N ARG A 369 -16.40 -23.06 -18.80
CA ARG A 369 -17.70 -22.39 -18.73
C ARG A 369 -18.78 -23.30 -19.30
N SER A 370 -19.83 -23.50 -18.53
CA SER A 370 -21.05 -24.17 -19.01
C SER A 370 -21.88 -23.18 -19.85
N SER A 371 -22.66 -23.70 -20.81
CA SER A 371 -23.63 -22.91 -21.56
C SER A 371 -24.73 -22.43 -20.58
N GLY A 372 -24.66 -21.16 -20.15
CA GLY A 372 -25.58 -20.53 -19.22
C GLY A 372 -24.92 -19.41 -18.40
N ARG A 373 -25.71 -18.77 -17.52
CA ARG A 373 -25.26 -17.68 -16.63
C ARG A 373 -24.45 -18.15 -15.41
N GLN A 374 -23.97 -19.40 -15.40
CA GLN A 374 -23.18 -19.90 -14.27
C GLN A 374 -21.73 -19.41 -14.32
N PRO A 375 -21.11 -19.14 -13.15
CA PRO A 375 -19.68 -18.80 -13.09
C PRO A 375 -18.82 -19.92 -13.68
N GLY A 376 -17.68 -19.56 -14.27
CA GLY A 376 -16.71 -20.53 -14.75
C GLY A 376 -16.12 -21.37 -13.61
N VAL A 377 -15.53 -22.52 -13.94
CA VAL A 377 -14.84 -23.38 -12.98
C VAL A 377 -13.39 -23.54 -13.38
N PHE A 378 -12.47 -23.12 -12.54
CA PHE A 378 -11.04 -23.20 -12.77
C PHE A 378 -10.51 -24.62 -12.57
N GLN A 379 -9.76 -25.13 -13.54
CA GLN A 379 -9.25 -26.50 -13.58
C GLN A 379 -7.82 -26.56 -13.03
N LYS A 380 -7.63 -26.49 -11.69
CA LYS A 380 -6.32 -26.44 -11.01
C LYS A 380 -5.33 -27.52 -11.50
N LYS A 381 -5.78 -28.78 -11.63
CA LYS A 381 -4.90 -29.90 -12.08
C LYS A 381 -4.42 -29.74 -13.51
N SER A 382 -5.29 -29.31 -14.43
CA SER A 382 -4.96 -29.06 -15.83
C SER A 382 -4.00 -27.88 -15.96
N PHE A 383 -4.26 -26.81 -15.23
CA PHE A 383 -3.43 -25.61 -15.20
C PHE A 383 -1.99 -25.90 -14.77
N CYS A 384 -1.78 -26.61 -13.66
CA CYS A 384 -0.44 -26.96 -13.18
C CYS A 384 0.34 -27.82 -14.18
N LYS A 385 -0.34 -28.71 -14.96
CA LYS A 385 0.30 -29.56 -15.94
C LYS A 385 0.67 -28.83 -17.25
N ALA A 386 0.03 -27.70 -17.52
CA ALA A 386 0.25 -26.93 -18.74
C ALA A 386 1.53 -26.10 -18.73
N SER A 387 2.18 -25.93 -17.58
CA SER A 387 3.47 -25.23 -17.48
C SER A 387 4.58 -26.02 -18.19
N GLU A 388 5.28 -25.37 -19.12
CA GLU A 388 6.26 -25.99 -20.03
C GLU A 388 7.51 -26.53 -19.30
N HIS A 389 7.90 -25.93 -18.16
CA HIS A 389 9.12 -26.30 -17.44
C HIS A 389 8.82 -26.82 -16.02
N LYS A 390 9.54 -27.90 -15.61
CA LYS A 390 9.39 -28.50 -14.28
C LYS A 390 9.59 -27.50 -13.12
N ALA A 391 10.58 -26.60 -13.24
CA ALA A 391 10.81 -25.56 -12.24
C ALA A 391 9.63 -24.61 -12.12
N SER A 392 9.05 -24.17 -13.23
CA SER A 392 7.83 -23.34 -13.24
C SER A 392 6.62 -24.09 -12.68
N GLN A 393 6.50 -25.41 -12.92
CA GLN A 393 5.44 -26.23 -12.33
C GLN A 393 5.55 -26.29 -10.80
N HIS A 394 6.77 -26.37 -10.25
CA HIS A 394 6.97 -26.38 -8.80
C HIS A 394 6.50 -25.06 -8.18
N PHE A 395 6.92 -23.93 -8.73
CA PHE A 395 6.47 -22.61 -8.33
C PHE A 395 4.94 -22.49 -8.42
N VAL A 396 4.36 -22.77 -9.59
CA VAL A 396 2.92 -22.66 -9.83
C VAL A 396 2.11 -23.50 -8.84
N LYS A 397 2.55 -24.73 -8.53
CA LYS A 397 1.87 -25.58 -7.53
C LYS A 397 1.81 -24.97 -6.14
N ARG A 398 2.85 -24.23 -5.71
CA ARG A 398 2.87 -23.51 -4.45
C ARG A 398 2.01 -22.24 -4.54
N PHE A 399 2.18 -21.46 -5.59
CA PHE A 399 1.51 -20.18 -5.78
C PHE A 399 -0.03 -20.29 -5.87
N ILE A 400 -0.57 -21.33 -6.54
CA ILE A 400 -2.03 -21.54 -6.61
C ILE A 400 -2.69 -21.97 -5.29
N GLN A 401 -1.90 -22.20 -4.24
CA GLN A 401 -2.40 -22.45 -2.89
C GLN A 401 -2.56 -21.16 -2.07
N THR A 402 -2.06 -20.04 -2.59
CA THR A 402 -2.13 -18.74 -1.93
C THR A 402 -3.54 -18.16 -2.00
N GLN A 403 -3.89 -17.37 -0.99
CA GLN A 403 -5.20 -16.71 -0.94
C GLN A 403 -5.32 -15.64 -2.04
N MET A 404 -4.22 -14.93 -2.35
CA MET A 404 -4.24 -13.93 -3.42
C MET A 404 -4.55 -14.54 -4.78
N PHE A 405 -4.01 -15.73 -5.09
CA PHE A 405 -4.33 -16.43 -6.33
C PHE A 405 -5.79 -16.91 -6.33
N ASP A 406 -6.28 -17.45 -5.21
CA ASP A 406 -7.65 -17.95 -5.11
C ASP A 406 -8.68 -16.83 -5.32
N ILE A 407 -8.49 -15.67 -4.69
CA ILE A 407 -9.35 -14.48 -4.88
C ILE A 407 -9.31 -13.99 -6.34
N PHE A 408 -8.12 -13.91 -6.94
CA PHE A 408 -7.97 -13.54 -8.34
C PHE A 408 -8.77 -14.48 -9.27
N ILE A 409 -8.66 -15.79 -9.07
CA ILE A 409 -9.39 -16.78 -9.89
C ILE A 409 -10.90 -16.70 -9.66
N GLN A 410 -11.37 -16.51 -8.44
CA GLN A 410 -12.81 -16.31 -8.17
C GLN A 410 -13.37 -15.10 -8.92
N GLU A 411 -12.60 -14.05 -9.05
CA GLU A 411 -13.00 -12.88 -9.83
C GLU A 411 -13.07 -13.17 -11.32
N VAL A 412 -12.08 -13.91 -11.85
CA VAL A 412 -12.06 -14.38 -13.25
C VAL A 412 -13.26 -15.32 -13.55
N GLU A 413 -13.61 -16.20 -12.63
CA GLU A 413 -14.75 -17.11 -12.77
C GLU A 413 -16.08 -16.34 -12.88
N ARG A 414 -16.22 -15.25 -12.10
CA ARG A 414 -17.43 -14.40 -12.09
C ARG A 414 -17.53 -13.50 -13.32
N ARG A 415 -16.42 -12.92 -13.78
CA ARG A 415 -16.38 -11.92 -14.86
C ARG A 415 -15.66 -12.48 -16.09
N PRO A 416 -16.39 -12.89 -17.16
CA PRO A 416 -15.78 -13.50 -18.34
C PRO A 416 -14.92 -12.55 -19.19
N THR A 417 -15.20 -11.27 -19.16
CA THR A 417 -14.50 -10.24 -19.94
C THR A 417 -13.81 -9.28 -18.96
N GLN A 418 -12.61 -9.63 -18.55
CA GLN A 418 -11.72 -8.68 -17.90
C GLN A 418 -10.82 -8.06 -18.97
N GLU A 419 -11.09 -6.82 -19.30
CA GLU A 419 -10.19 -5.97 -20.09
C GLU A 419 -9.31 -5.20 -19.10
N GLY A 420 -8.09 -5.66 -18.88
CA GLY A 420 -7.11 -5.03 -18.02
C GLY A 420 -5.72 -5.08 -18.63
N PHE A 421 -4.81 -4.29 -18.09
CA PHE A 421 -3.43 -4.22 -18.58
C PHE A 421 -2.74 -5.60 -18.56
N PHE A 422 -2.99 -6.41 -17.52
CA PHE A 422 -2.47 -7.79 -17.43
C PHE A 422 -2.94 -8.68 -18.60
N HIS A 423 -4.23 -8.61 -18.96
CA HIS A 423 -4.77 -9.38 -20.09
C HIS A 423 -4.18 -8.94 -21.42
N LYS A 424 -3.96 -7.64 -21.61
CA LYS A 424 -3.28 -7.09 -22.76
C LYS A 424 -1.86 -7.65 -22.89
N LYS A 425 -1.10 -7.65 -21.79
CA LYS A 425 0.26 -8.19 -21.76
C LYS A 425 0.30 -9.71 -22.02
N ILE A 426 -0.69 -10.47 -21.54
CA ILE A 426 -0.84 -11.89 -21.87
C ILE A 426 -1.04 -12.07 -23.37
N ALA A 427 -1.94 -11.29 -24.00
CA ALA A 427 -2.19 -11.38 -25.44
C ALA A 427 -0.93 -11.05 -26.26
N GLU A 428 -0.22 -9.98 -25.93
CA GLU A 428 1.05 -9.60 -26.55
C GLU A 428 2.10 -10.73 -26.46
N TYR A 429 2.22 -11.36 -25.30
CA TYR A 429 3.13 -12.49 -25.09
C TYR A 429 2.75 -13.72 -25.91
N GLN A 430 1.45 -14.05 -25.98
CA GLN A 430 0.98 -15.19 -26.78
C GLN A 430 1.19 -14.98 -28.28
N GLU A 431 1.05 -13.76 -28.77
CA GLU A 431 1.31 -13.43 -30.17
C GLU A 431 2.81 -13.54 -30.50
N SER A 432 3.70 -13.05 -29.60
CA SER A 432 5.14 -13.18 -29.79
C SER A 432 5.59 -14.65 -29.87
N LYS A 433 5.08 -15.50 -28.98
CA LYS A 433 5.33 -16.95 -29.01
C LYS A 433 4.84 -17.64 -30.29
N LYS A 434 3.71 -17.22 -30.84
CA LYS A 434 3.21 -17.77 -32.12
C LYS A 434 4.15 -17.40 -33.26
N LYS A 435 4.66 -16.14 -33.28
CA LYS A 435 5.61 -15.69 -34.30
C LYS A 435 6.96 -16.41 -34.23
N GLU A 436 7.45 -16.70 -33.02
CA GLU A 436 8.68 -17.46 -32.79
C GLU A 436 8.56 -18.93 -33.26
N LYS A 437 7.40 -19.55 -33.03
CA LYS A 437 7.15 -20.93 -33.50
C LYS A 437 6.90 -21.03 -35.01
N ALA A 438 6.58 -19.95 -35.69
CA ALA A 438 6.36 -19.86 -37.11
C ALA A 438 7.64 -19.54 -37.93
N LYS A 439 8.70 -19.14 -37.27
CA LYS A 439 10.07 -19.03 -37.82
C LYS A 439 10.85 -20.31 -37.61
#